data_f8347bc5c4a003ac697e39ac724f9728
#
_entry.id   f8347bc5c4a003ac697e39ac724f9728
#
_cell.length_a   1.000
_cell.length_b   1.000
_cell.length_c   1.000
_cell.angle_alpha   90.00
_cell.angle_beta   90.00
_cell.angle_gamma   90.00
#
_symmetry.space_group_name_H-M   'P 1'
#
loop_
_entity.id
_entity.type
_entity.pdbx_description
1 polymer ?
#
loop_
_entity_poly.entity_id
_entity_poly.type
_entity_poly.pdbx_seq_one_letter_code
_entity_poly.pdbx_strand_id
1 'polypeptide(L)'
;MNTLVIDASIAIKWVIEEEGTSQALTLRRKAKLLAPELLVAECANILWKKARRNELSREEALLAARLLQTAAIELVPTRSLLAAATRIAIELDHPAYDCLYLALAIENGCRFVTADERFLRKLGGRRSRFRAKAVSLTETAGKP
;
A
#
# COMPACT_ATOMS: atom_id res chain seq x y z
N MET A 1 6.89 -15.80 -9.79
CA MET A 1 6.86 -14.43 -9.24
C MET A 1 6.23 -14.44 -7.85
N ASN A 2 6.87 -13.75 -6.90
CA ASN A 2 6.26 -13.54 -5.60
C ASN A 2 5.02 -12.66 -5.74
N THR A 3 4.04 -12.92 -4.89
CA THR A 3 2.86 -12.08 -4.78
C THR A 3 3.01 -11.19 -3.55
N LEU A 4 2.70 -9.92 -3.68
CA LEU A 4 2.76 -8.96 -2.58
C LEU A 4 1.52 -8.07 -2.60
N VAL A 5 1.07 -7.66 -1.43
CA VAL A 5 0.03 -6.64 -1.30
C VAL A 5 0.74 -5.31 -1.10
N ILE A 6 0.30 -4.28 -1.80
CA ILE A 6 0.85 -2.92 -1.66
C ILE A 6 -0.26 -1.94 -1.36
N ASP A 7 0.08 -0.82 -0.74
CA ASP A 7 -0.87 0.26 -0.49
C ASP A 7 -0.61 1.46 -1.41
N ALA A 8 -1.41 2.52 -1.22
CA ALA A 8 -1.30 3.72 -2.02
C ALA A 8 0.05 4.42 -1.84
N SER A 9 0.68 4.29 -0.67
CA SER A 9 1.99 4.90 -0.42
C SER A 9 3.07 4.35 -1.36
N ILE A 10 2.92 3.10 -1.79
CA ILE A 10 3.82 2.47 -2.74
C ILE A 10 3.44 2.83 -4.18
N ALA A 11 2.16 2.69 -4.52
CA ALA A 11 1.69 2.94 -5.89
C ALA A 11 1.97 4.38 -6.36
N ILE A 12 1.81 5.35 -5.49
CA ILE A 12 2.07 6.76 -5.80
C ILE A 12 3.53 6.98 -6.24
N LYS A 13 4.47 6.22 -5.66
CA LYS A 13 5.89 6.35 -5.99
C LYS A 13 6.22 5.97 -7.44
N TRP A 14 5.33 5.22 -8.08
CA TRP A 14 5.55 4.85 -9.49
C TRP A 14 5.32 6.02 -10.44
N VAL A 15 4.50 6.98 -10.05
CA VAL A 15 4.07 8.08 -10.91
C VAL A 15 4.52 9.46 -10.41
N ILE A 16 4.99 9.53 -9.18
CA ILE A 16 5.51 10.76 -8.56
C ILE A 16 6.93 10.46 -8.06
N GLU A 17 7.91 11.25 -8.51
CA GLU A 17 9.29 11.10 -8.03
C GLU A 17 9.37 11.58 -6.59
N GLU A 18 9.71 10.65 -5.69
CA GLU A 18 9.88 10.94 -4.27
C GLU A 18 10.81 9.91 -3.63
N GLU A 19 11.03 10.00 -2.34
CA GLU A 19 11.86 9.03 -1.64
C GLU A 19 11.24 7.63 -1.81
N GLY A 20 12.07 6.68 -2.22
CA GLY A 20 11.63 5.29 -2.40
C GLY A 20 11.12 4.95 -3.79
N THR A 21 11.05 5.91 -4.72
CA THR A 21 10.56 5.66 -6.08
C THR A 21 11.35 4.55 -6.78
N SER A 22 12.67 4.56 -6.66
CA SER A 22 13.51 3.53 -7.29
C SER A 22 13.17 2.13 -6.78
N GLN A 23 13.04 1.99 -5.47
CA GLN A 23 12.68 0.71 -4.84
C GLN A 23 11.26 0.26 -5.24
N ALA A 24 10.31 1.20 -5.28
CA ALA A 24 8.93 0.89 -5.68
C ALA A 24 8.86 0.42 -7.14
N LEU A 25 9.64 1.03 -8.03
CA LEU A 25 9.71 0.61 -9.42
C LEU A 25 10.33 -0.79 -9.58
N THR A 26 11.36 -1.08 -8.79
CA THR A 26 11.96 -2.41 -8.75
C THR A 26 10.94 -3.46 -8.29
N LEU A 27 10.20 -3.14 -7.24
CA LEU A 27 9.17 -4.03 -6.71
C LEU A 27 8.13 -4.37 -7.76
N ARG A 28 7.68 -3.37 -8.51
CA ARG A 28 6.67 -3.55 -9.57
C ARG A 28 7.12 -4.53 -10.64
N ARG A 29 8.42 -4.57 -10.94
CA ARG A 29 8.98 -5.47 -11.96
C ARG A 29 9.14 -6.90 -11.45
N LYS A 30 9.32 -7.08 -10.14
CA LYS A 30 9.71 -8.38 -9.57
C LYS A 30 8.58 -9.16 -8.92
N ALA A 31 7.42 -8.56 -8.75
CA ALA A 31 6.33 -9.19 -8.02
C ALA A 31 4.99 -9.02 -8.72
N LYS A 32 4.10 -9.97 -8.47
CA LYS A 32 2.69 -9.81 -8.78
C LYS A 32 2.07 -9.01 -7.65
N LEU A 33 1.35 -7.95 -7.98
CA LEU A 33 0.86 -7.01 -6.99
C LEU A 33 -0.66 -7.07 -6.83
N LEU A 34 -1.09 -7.13 -5.58
CA LEU A 34 -2.50 -7.12 -5.18
C LEU A 34 -2.78 -5.91 -4.31
N ALA A 35 -4.00 -5.42 -4.35
CA ALA A 35 -4.48 -4.43 -3.41
C ALA A 35 -6.00 -4.51 -3.30
N PRO A 36 -6.58 -4.09 -2.16
CA PRO A 36 -8.03 -3.90 -2.11
C PRO A 36 -8.42 -2.73 -3.02
N GLU A 37 -9.65 -2.72 -3.50
CA GLU A 37 -10.16 -1.60 -4.32
C GLU A 37 -10.07 -0.26 -3.61
N LEU A 38 -10.02 -0.24 -2.29
CA LEU A 38 -9.76 0.96 -1.50
C LEU A 38 -8.53 1.74 -2.00
N LEU A 39 -7.54 1.05 -2.57
CA LEU A 39 -6.34 1.67 -3.12
C LEU A 39 -6.68 2.82 -4.07
N VAL A 40 -7.69 2.65 -4.90
CA VAL A 40 -8.10 3.66 -5.89
C VAL A 40 -8.49 4.96 -5.20
N ALA A 41 -9.34 4.88 -4.18
CA ALA A 41 -9.79 6.04 -3.43
C ALA A 41 -8.62 6.70 -2.68
N GLU A 42 -7.74 5.90 -2.10
CA GLU A 42 -6.59 6.43 -1.37
C GLU A 42 -5.61 7.14 -2.30
N CYS A 43 -5.34 6.59 -3.47
CA CYS A 43 -4.51 7.25 -4.48
C CYS A 43 -5.10 8.59 -4.91
N ALA A 44 -6.40 8.63 -5.19
CA ALA A 44 -7.09 9.86 -5.56
C ALA A 44 -6.93 10.93 -4.48
N ASN A 45 -7.09 10.53 -3.22
CA ASN A 45 -6.97 11.45 -2.10
C ASN A 45 -5.54 11.98 -1.92
N ILE A 46 -4.54 11.13 -2.09
CA ILE A 46 -3.13 11.54 -2.02
C ILE A 46 -2.82 12.57 -3.11
N LEU A 47 -3.26 12.30 -4.33
CA LEU A 47 -3.02 13.23 -5.46
C LEU A 47 -3.72 14.57 -5.23
N TRP A 48 -4.94 14.56 -4.71
CA TRP A 48 -5.65 15.78 -4.36
C TRP A 48 -4.88 16.59 -3.31
N LYS A 49 -4.39 15.94 -2.24
CA LYS A 49 -3.61 16.61 -1.20
C LYS A 49 -2.34 17.24 -1.75
N LYS A 50 -1.64 16.54 -2.64
CA LYS A 50 -0.41 17.05 -3.24
C LYS A 50 -0.70 18.27 -4.12
N ALA A 51 -1.76 18.23 -4.89
CA ALA A 51 -2.19 19.39 -5.69
C ALA A 51 -2.57 20.57 -4.79
N ARG A 52 -3.33 20.31 -3.75
CA ARG A 52 -3.76 21.34 -2.79
C ARG A 52 -2.58 22.01 -2.10
N ARG A 53 -1.51 21.28 -1.83
CA ARG A 53 -0.30 21.78 -1.18
C ARG A 53 0.70 22.39 -2.18
N ASN A 54 0.33 22.47 -3.45
CA ASN A 54 1.17 22.95 -4.53
C ASN A 54 2.46 22.11 -4.72
N GLU A 55 2.43 20.86 -4.32
CA GLU A 55 3.50 19.89 -4.59
C GLU A 55 3.43 19.39 -6.02
N LEU A 56 2.23 19.40 -6.60
CA LEU A 56 1.97 19.05 -8.00
C LEU A 56 1.08 20.11 -8.62
N SER A 57 1.27 20.36 -9.91
CA SER A 57 0.30 21.13 -10.67
C SER A 57 -0.95 20.30 -10.90
N ARG A 58 -2.04 20.94 -11.31
CA ARG A 58 -3.27 20.24 -11.67
C ARG A 58 -3.01 19.19 -12.74
N GLU A 59 -2.26 19.58 -13.79
CA GLU A 59 -1.94 18.71 -14.92
C GLU A 59 -1.10 17.52 -14.50
N GLU A 60 -0.12 17.74 -13.63
CA GLU A 60 0.72 16.66 -13.10
C GLU A 60 -0.11 15.66 -12.29
N ALA A 61 -1.01 16.15 -11.44
CA ALA A 61 -1.87 15.29 -10.64
C ALA A 61 -2.80 14.46 -11.52
N LEU A 62 -3.39 15.07 -12.55
CA LEU A 62 -4.29 14.36 -13.47
C LEU A 62 -3.54 13.32 -14.30
N LEU A 63 -2.33 13.64 -14.75
CA LEU A 63 -1.50 12.68 -15.48
C LEU A 63 -1.16 11.48 -14.60
N ALA A 64 -0.75 11.74 -13.36
CA ALA A 64 -0.45 10.69 -12.40
C ALA A 64 -1.66 9.77 -12.17
N ALA A 65 -2.85 10.36 -12.05
CA ALA A 65 -4.08 9.59 -11.88
C ALA A 65 -4.34 8.67 -13.08
N ARG A 66 -4.16 9.19 -14.29
CA ARG A 66 -4.36 8.38 -15.50
C ARG A 66 -3.36 7.24 -15.60
N LEU A 67 -2.10 7.48 -15.22
CA LEU A 67 -1.09 6.43 -15.21
C LEU A 67 -1.41 5.34 -14.18
N LEU A 68 -1.88 5.72 -13.00
CA LEU A 68 -2.28 4.76 -11.98
C LEU A 68 -3.50 3.95 -12.39
N GLN A 69 -4.41 4.56 -13.14
CA GLN A 69 -5.63 3.90 -13.60
C GLN A 69 -5.35 2.66 -14.45
N THR A 70 -4.21 2.63 -15.13
CA THR A 70 -3.81 1.51 -15.99
C THR A 70 -2.64 0.70 -15.42
N ALA A 71 -2.27 0.94 -14.17
CA ALA A 71 -1.16 0.22 -13.55
C ALA A 71 -1.50 -1.26 -13.35
N ALA A 72 -0.48 -2.10 -13.46
CA ALA A 72 -0.64 -3.56 -13.35
C ALA A 72 -0.75 -4.00 -11.89
N ILE A 73 -1.90 -3.74 -11.29
CA ILE A 73 -2.25 -4.19 -9.94
C ILE A 73 -3.57 -4.94 -10.04
N GLU A 74 -3.63 -6.11 -9.42
CA GLU A 74 -4.90 -6.84 -9.31
C GLU A 74 -5.66 -6.27 -8.12
N LEU A 75 -6.83 -5.70 -8.37
CA LEU A 75 -7.68 -5.13 -7.33
C LEU A 75 -8.69 -6.16 -6.86
N VAL A 76 -8.81 -6.31 -5.55
CA VAL A 76 -9.71 -7.25 -4.90
C VAL A 76 -10.87 -6.48 -4.26
N PRO A 77 -12.11 -6.94 -4.39
CA PRO A 77 -13.24 -6.24 -3.76
C PRO A 77 -13.04 -6.06 -2.27
N THR A 78 -13.13 -4.82 -1.80
CA THR A 78 -12.91 -4.47 -0.40
C THR A 78 -13.94 -5.15 0.52
N ARG A 79 -15.17 -5.32 0.03
CA ARG A 79 -16.25 -5.94 0.81
C ARG A 79 -15.87 -7.32 1.36
N SER A 80 -15.15 -8.12 0.60
CA SER A 80 -14.77 -9.48 1.02
C SER A 80 -13.81 -9.48 2.22
N LEU A 81 -13.17 -8.34 2.50
CA LEU A 81 -12.19 -8.19 3.57
C LEU A 81 -12.78 -7.57 4.84
N LEU A 82 -14.05 -7.19 4.83
CA LEU A 82 -14.65 -6.40 5.90
C LEU A 82 -14.52 -7.06 7.28
N ALA A 83 -14.94 -8.31 7.41
CA ALA A 83 -14.91 -8.99 8.71
C ALA A 83 -13.48 -9.19 9.23
N ALA A 84 -12.58 -9.64 8.37
CA ALA A 84 -11.18 -9.88 8.74
C ALA A 84 -10.48 -8.58 9.15
N ALA A 85 -10.67 -7.51 8.37
CA ALA A 85 -10.07 -6.22 8.65
C ALA A 85 -10.61 -5.63 9.97
N THR A 86 -11.91 -5.79 10.22
CA THR A 86 -12.53 -5.31 11.46
C THR A 86 -11.92 -6.02 12.67
N ARG A 87 -11.74 -7.33 12.58
CA ARG A 87 -11.13 -8.12 13.66
C ARG A 87 -9.71 -7.65 13.96
N ILE A 88 -8.91 -7.44 12.91
CA ILE A 88 -7.53 -6.96 13.05
C ILE A 88 -7.52 -5.55 13.66
N ALA A 89 -8.39 -4.67 13.19
CA ALA A 89 -8.48 -3.30 13.69
C ALA A 89 -8.79 -3.26 15.19
N ILE A 90 -9.71 -4.10 15.64
CA ILE A 90 -10.06 -4.22 17.06
C ILE A 90 -8.85 -4.74 17.85
N GLU A 91 -8.20 -5.80 17.37
CA GLU A 91 -7.05 -6.40 18.05
C GLU A 91 -5.87 -5.43 18.15
N LEU A 92 -5.61 -4.66 17.12
CA LEU A 92 -4.49 -3.70 17.09
C LEU A 92 -4.86 -2.33 17.64
N ASP A 93 -6.15 -2.06 17.85
CA ASP A 93 -6.65 -0.72 18.19
C ASP A 93 -6.13 0.31 17.17
N HIS A 94 -6.41 0.05 15.89
CA HIS A 94 -5.90 0.83 14.77
C HIS A 94 -7.00 1.02 13.72
N PRO A 95 -7.04 2.17 13.04
CA PRO A 95 -8.02 2.39 11.97
C PRO A 95 -7.99 1.28 10.94
N ALA A 96 -9.17 0.88 10.48
CA ALA A 96 -9.36 -0.30 9.65
C ALA A 96 -8.74 -0.21 8.24
N TYR A 97 -8.43 0.99 7.75
CA TYR A 97 -7.91 1.15 6.40
C TYR A 97 -6.64 0.32 6.15
N ASP A 98 -5.63 0.46 7.02
CA ASP A 98 -4.40 -0.33 6.91
C ASP A 98 -4.67 -1.81 7.13
N CYS A 99 -5.66 -2.11 7.95
CA CYS A 99 -6.02 -3.49 8.26
C CYS A 99 -6.67 -4.23 7.08
N LEU A 100 -7.26 -3.50 6.14
CA LEU A 100 -7.78 -4.09 4.91
C LEU A 100 -6.65 -4.66 4.05
N TYR A 101 -5.55 -3.92 3.93
CA TYR A 101 -4.37 -4.39 3.20
C TYR A 101 -3.75 -5.60 3.90
N LEU A 102 -3.60 -5.51 5.22
CA LEU A 102 -3.03 -6.62 6.00
C LEU A 102 -3.89 -7.87 5.90
N ALA A 103 -5.21 -7.73 5.98
CA ALA A 103 -6.15 -8.84 5.83
C ALA A 103 -5.99 -9.52 4.47
N LEU A 104 -5.86 -8.73 3.41
CA LEU A 104 -5.68 -9.27 2.05
C LEU A 104 -4.38 -10.07 1.97
N ALA A 105 -3.30 -9.55 2.55
CA ALA A 105 -2.00 -10.24 2.55
C ALA A 105 -2.10 -11.59 3.29
N ILE A 106 -2.72 -11.59 4.46
CA ILE A 106 -2.89 -12.81 5.24
C ILE A 106 -3.72 -13.84 4.47
N GLU A 107 -4.82 -13.41 3.88
CA GLU A 107 -5.71 -14.28 3.11
C GLU A 107 -4.99 -14.93 1.92
N ASN A 108 -4.04 -14.24 1.32
CA ASN A 108 -3.28 -14.73 0.17
C ASN A 108 -1.93 -15.37 0.54
N GLY A 109 -1.63 -15.49 1.83
CA GLY A 109 -0.37 -16.07 2.27
C GLY A 109 0.86 -15.30 1.83
N CYS A 110 0.74 -13.98 1.69
CA CYS A 110 1.84 -13.13 1.25
C CYS A 110 2.03 -11.96 2.22
N ARG A 111 2.99 -11.08 1.91
CA ARG A 111 3.29 -9.93 2.76
C ARG A 111 2.67 -8.65 2.24
N PHE A 112 2.41 -7.73 3.16
CA PHE A 112 1.97 -6.38 2.88
C PHE A 112 3.19 -5.45 2.90
N VAL A 113 3.46 -4.76 1.79
CA VAL A 113 4.56 -3.80 1.68
C VAL A 113 4.00 -2.40 1.77
N THR A 114 4.52 -1.61 2.70
CA THR A 114 4.07 -0.23 2.93
C THR A 114 5.26 0.69 3.18
N ALA A 115 5.07 1.98 2.92
CA ALA A 115 6.00 3.02 3.31
C ALA A 115 5.60 3.66 4.66
N ASP A 116 4.51 3.21 5.26
CA ASP A 116 4.01 3.75 6.53
C ASP A 116 4.77 3.17 7.73
N GLU A 117 5.82 3.88 8.14
CA GLU A 117 6.65 3.50 9.28
C GLU A 117 5.88 3.45 10.60
N ARG A 118 4.86 4.29 10.75
CA ARG A 118 4.05 4.34 11.96
C ARG A 118 3.25 3.05 12.14
N PHE A 119 2.67 2.56 11.06
CA PHE A 119 1.93 1.29 11.09
C PHE A 119 2.87 0.12 11.39
N LEU A 120 4.02 0.08 10.75
CA LEU A 120 5.01 -0.96 11.00
C LEU A 120 5.48 -0.98 12.45
N ARG A 121 5.74 0.20 13.04
CA ARG A 121 6.10 0.29 14.46
C ARG A 121 4.99 -0.19 15.36
N LYS A 122 3.75 0.12 15.03
CA LYS A 122 2.60 -0.33 15.82
C LYS A 122 2.49 -1.85 15.82
N LEU A 123 2.76 -2.49 14.69
CA LEU A 123 2.77 -3.96 14.62
C LEU A 123 3.89 -4.56 15.46
N GLY A 124 5.04 -3.93 15.51
CA GLY A 124 6.21 -4.41 16.28
C GLY A 124 6.09 -4.14 17.76
N GLY A 125 5.38 -3.09 18.18
CA GLY A 125 5.28 -2.67 19.58
C GLY A 125 4.37 -3.53 20.46
N ARG A 126 3.56 -4.38 19.86
CA ARG A 126 2.76 -5.36 20.58
C ARG A 126 3.29 -6.74 20.19
N ARG A 127 3.05 -7.76 20.98
CA ARG A 127 3.36 -9.13 20.60
C ARG A 127 2.46 -9.53 19.45
N SER A 128 2.64 -8.83 18.35
CA SER A 128 1.76 -8.94 17.23
C SER A 128 2.22 -10.06 16.32
N ARG A 129 1.37 -11.05 16.14
CA ARG A 129 1.52 -12.07 15.11
C ARG A 129 1.54 -11.45 13.71
N PHE A 130 1.18 -10.18 13.61
CA PHE A 130 1.08 -9.49 12.34
C PHE A 130 2.39 -8.87 11.86
N ARG A 131 3.39 -8.68 12.74
CA ARG A 131 4.64 -7.99 12.33
C ARG A 131 5.34 -8.70 11.18
N ALA A 132 5.33 -10.04 11.18
CA ALA A 132 5.95 -10.82 10.12
C ALA A 132 5.18 -10.76 8.79
N LYS A 133 3.94 -10.26 8.81
CA LYS A 133 3.07 -10.18 7.63
C LYS A 133 3.22 -8.86 6.88
N ALA A 134 3.96 -7.89 7.43
CA ALA A 134 4.16 -6.59 6.82
C ALA A 134 5.63 -6.23 6.82
N VAL A 135 6.08 -5.56 5.76
CA VAL A 135 7.48 -5.16 5.61
C VAL A 135 7.54 -3.75 5.04
N SER A 136 8.65 -3.06 5.30
CA SER A 136 8.89 -1.76 4.69
C SER A 136 9.34 -1.94 3.25
N LEU A 137 9.18 -0.89 2.46
CA LEU A 137 9.69 -0.87 1.09
C LEU A 137 11.21 -1.09 1.07
N THR A 138 11.93 -0.48 2.01
CA THR A 138 13.38 -0.62 2.11
C THR A 138 13.79 -2.06 2.39
N GLU A 139 13.11 -2.74 3.31
CA GLU A 139 13.40 -4.14 3.63
C GLU A 139 13.20 -5.05 2.43
N THR A 140 12.21 -4.75 1.60
CA THR A 140 11.85 -5.60 0.45
C THR A 140 12.79 -5.37 -0.74
N ALA A 141 13.06 -4.11 -1.07
CA ALA A 141 13.82 -3.75 -2.26
C ALA A 141 15.33 -3.67 -2.02
N GLY A 142 15.77 -3.58 -0.77
CA GLY A 142 17.17 -3.47 -0.40
C GLY A 142 17.90 -4.80 -0.31
N LYS A 143 17.23 -5.92 -0.52
CA LYS A 143 17.89 -7.24 -0.53
C LYS A 143 18.23 -7.61 -1.96
N PRO A 144 19.50 -7.98 -2.20
CA PRO A 144 19.92 -8.45 -3.51
C PRO A 144 19.20 -9.74 -3.93
#